data_dce02be197cd4ff27bc241d8ea06f535
#
_entry.id   dce02be197cd4ff27bc241d8ea06f535
#
_cell.length_a   1.000
_cell.length_b   1.000
_cell.length_c   1.000
_cell.angle_alpha   90.00
_cell.angle_beta   90.00
_cell.angle_gamma   90.00
#
_symmetry.space_group_name_H-M   'P 1'
#
loop_
_entity.id
_entity.type
_entity.pdbx_description
1 polymer ?
#
loop_
_entity_poly.entity_id
_entity_poly.type
_entity_poly.pdbx_seq_one_letter_code
_entity_poly.pdbx_strand_id
1 'polypeptide(L)'
;MGDMTVDELKDKKLWFLWSAKPGGNGKVTKVSFAANGGATGTDDAHRGTWVSFDDAESARNQFQASGLGLKIPKGFFLLDIDHKDISDPFAQLMLSRFSSYAEVSPSGKGIHIIGQCDITKLPVHFDDRRKKLVLDSEYYQKRSDIGLELYIGDITNRYGTFTGNTINSLPIADCTQAVLTTLDKEMRKKPKAKYSAKRDGDRAVFDIVCDLRKQKNGDKFIRLYDKGDFSEYGSQSEADAALCALIAFRTGADPDAIDEVFRSSALYRSKWERDDYRENTINAGISACNGVFHRSKMEHPDFIKFNEQTGEPYVSVPLLAKYVREHLLVNIVNGQMTVCELVDRYLKTKTGVRQSTKQGYVKVQRLLAKEAFGKRRYEV
;
A
#
# COMPACT_ATOMS: atom_id res chain seq x y z
N MET A 1 30.42 -0.39 -16.17
CA MET A 1 31.41 -0.89 -15.20
C MET A 1 31.98 -2.20 -15.74
N GLY A 2 33.27 -2.53 -15.45
CA GLY A 2 33.80 -3.85 -15.84
C GLY A 2 33.26 -4.94 -14.92
N ASP A 3 33.12 -6.16 -15.44
CA ASP A 3 32.74 -7.29 -14.64
C ASP A 3 33.78 -7.56 -13.55
N MET A 4 33.33 -7.97 -12.37
CA MET A 4 34.17 -8.28 -11.21
C MET A 4 34.01 -9.75 -10.83
N THR A 5 35.07 -10.40 -10.45
CA THR A 5 34.97 -11.76 -9.89
C THR A 5 34.53 -11.71 -8.43
N VAL A 6 34.01 -12.81 -7.93
CA VAL A 6 33.65 -12.95 -6.50
C VAL A 6 34.89 -12.86 -5.63
N ASP A 7 36.04 -13.34 -6.10
CA ASP A 7 37.29 -13.29 -5.33
C ASP A 7 37.77 -11.84 -5.20
N GLU A 8 37.70 -11.03 -6.25
CA GLU A 8 37.97 -9.60 -6.15
C GLU A 8 37.03 -8.86 -5.17
N LEU A 9 35.80 -9.35 -4.99
CA LEU A 9 34.91 -8.83 -3.95
C LEU A 9 35.35 -9.27 -2.56
N LYS A 10 35.83 -10.52 -2.40
CA LYS A 10 36.34 -11.05 -1.14
C LYS A 10 37.58 -10.30 -0.63
N ASP A 11 38.43 -9.83 -1.52
CA ASP A 11 39.64 -9.05 -1.17
C ASP A 11 39.31 -7.70 -0.55
N LYS A 12 38.07 -7.21 -0.69
CA LYS A 12 37.67 -5.91 -0.14
C LYS A 12 37.35 -6.03 1.35
N LYS A 13 37.68 -5.00 2.13
CA LYS A 13 37.27 -4.90 3.54
C LYS A 13 35.79 -4.48 3.64
N LEU A 14 34.89 -5.44 3.49
CA LEU A 14 33.43 -5.26 3.47
C LEU A 14 32.70 -6.29 4.35
N TRP A 15 33.45 -7.18 5.00
CA TRP A 15 32.91 -8.37 5.64
C TRP A 15 32.83 -8.22 7.14
N PHE A 16 31.83 -8.84 7.73
CA PHE A 16 31.57 -8.92 9.16
C PHE A 16 30.72 -10.18 9.45
N LEU A 17 30.35 -10.38 10.70
CA LEU A 17 29.63 -11.58 11.13
C LEU A 17 28.16 -11.28 11.39
N TRP A 18 27.33 -12.31 11.32
CA TRP A 18 25.97 -12.27 11.85
C TRP A 18 25.63 -13.56 12.61
N SER A 19 24.77 -13.44 13.62
CA SER A 19 24.17 -14.57 14.32
C SER A 19 22.65 -14.49 14.32
N ALA A 20 22.05 -15.67 14.19
CA ALA A 20 20.62 -15.86 14.33
C ALA A 20 20.25 -15.78 15.82
N LYS A 21 19.39 -14.85 16.18
CA LYS A 21 18.85 -14.75 17.55
C LYS A 21 17.34 -14.89 17.54
N PRO A 22 16.75 -15.56 18.55
CA PRO A 22 15.30 -15.56 18.70
C PRO A 22 14.80 -14.14 18.83
N GLY A 23 13.89 -13.73 17.97
CA GLY A 23 13.18 -12.48 18.06
C GLY A 23 11.83 -12.65 18.76
N GLY A 24 11.15 -11.56 19.08
CA GLY A 24 9.76 -11.61 19.53
C GLY A 24 8.89 -12.36 18.52
N ASN A 25 7.87 -13.08 18.99
CA ASN A 25 6.91 -13.83 18.16
C ASN A 25 7.49 -15.02 17.36
N GLY A 26 8.57 -15.64 17.83
CA GLY A 26 9.15 -16.84 17.20
C GLY A 26 9.90 -16.57 15.89
N LYS A 27 10.05 -15.32 15.48
CA LYS A 27 10.86 -14.94 14.31
C LYS A 27 12.34 -14.92 14.66
N VAL A 28 13.18 -15.37 13.73
CA VAL A 28 14.63 -15.27 13.84
C VAL A 28 15.10 -13.92 13.36
N THR A 29 15.88 -13.23 14.18
CA THR A 29 16.53 -11.96 13.82
C THR A 29 18.00 -12.19 13.53
N LYS A 30 18.49 -11.72 12.39
CA LYS A 30 19.92 -11.72 12.03
C LYS A 30 20.58 -10.51 12.64
N VAL A 31 21.40 -10.71 13.65
CA VAL A 31 22.12 -9.61 14.34
C VAL A 31 23.56 -9.59 13.86
N SER A 32 23.99 -8.46 13.27
CA SER A 32 25.37 -8.25 12.81
C SER A 32 26.30 -7.86 13.97
N PHE A 33 27.57 -8.29 13.86
CA PHE A 33 28.65 -7.90 14.76
C PHE A 33 30.01 -7.97 14.04
N ALA A 34 31.00 -7.24 14.54
CA ALA A 34 32.33 -7.17 13.96
C ALA A 34 33.15 -8.46 14.21
N ALA A 35 34.20 -8.67 13.43
CA ALA A 35 35.12 -9.81 13.58
C ALA A 35 35.83 -9.87 14.94
N ASN A 36 35.86 -8.80 15.70
CA ASN A 36 36.36 -8.76 17.08
C ASN A 36 35.26 -8.95 18.15
N GLY A 37 34.04 -9.28 17.75
CA GLY A 37 32.89 -9.44 18.64
C GLY A 37 32.15 -8.15 19.00
N GLY A 38 32.64 -6.98 18.58
CA GLY A 38 32.05 -5.69 18.86
C GLY A 38 30.84 -5.36 17.96
N ALA A 39 30.23 -4.21 18.20
CA ALA A 39 29.15 -3.70 17.36
C ALA A 39 29.63 -3.34 15.96
N THR A 40 28.77 -3.56 14.96
CA THR A 40 28.99 -3.15 13.57
C THR A 40 27.68 -2.73 12.91
N GLY A 41 27.79 -2.04 11.78
CA GLY A 41 26.66 -1.58 10.95
C GLY A 41 27.08 -1.40 9.51
N THR A 42 26.21 -0.78 8.73
CA THR A 42 26.42 -0.56 7.28
C THR A 42 26.74 0.89 6.93
N ASP A 43 26.74 1.79 7.88
CA ASP A 43 27.08 3.20 7.70
C ASP A 43 28.60 3.45 7.83
N ASP A 44 29.04 4.62 7.41
CA ASP A 44 30.45 4.99 7.42
C ASP A 44 31.09 5.03 8.83
N ALA A 45 30.30 5.22 9.89
CA ALA A 45 30.79 5.17 11.26
C ALA A 45 31.36 3.79 11.64
N HIS A 46 30.86 2.75 10.99
CA HIS A 46 31.30 1.36 11.21
C HIS A 46 32.35 0.87 10.22
N ARG A 47 32.82 1.73 9.31
CA ARG A 47 33.80 1.35 8.26
C ARG A 47 35.06 0.66 8.83
N GLY A 48 35.53 1.09 9.98
CA GLY A 48 36.70 0.52 10.65
C GLY A 48 36.46 -0.88 11.24
N THR A 49 35.24 -1.37 11.26
CA THR A 49 34.88 -2.68 11.81
C THR A 49 34.74 -3.75 10.73
N TRP A 50 34.80 -3.38 9.44
CA TRP A 50 34.75 -4.31 8.32
C TRP A 50 36.14 -4.83 8.01
N VAL A 51 36.22 -6.12 7.74
CA VAL A 51 37.48 -6.84 7.50
C VAL A 51 37.50 -7.49 6.11
N SER A 52 38.58 -8.17 5.73
CA SER A 52 38.62 -9.04 4.56
C SER A 52 37.73 -10.26 4.73
N PHE A 53 37.42 -10.98 3.66
CA PHE A 53 36.64 -12.22 3.71
C PHE A 53 37.32 -13.27 4.60
N ASP A 54 38.65 -13.47 4.44
CA ASP A 54 39.41 -14.50 5.17
C ASP A 54 39.46 -14.18 6.68
N ASP A 55 39.62 -12.91 7.06
CA ASP A 55 39.55 -12.49 8.46
C ASP A 55 38.15 -12.74 9.05
N ALA A 56 37.10 -12.43 8.27
CA ALA A 56 35.73 -12.66 8.71
C ALA A 56 35.42 -14.15 8.84
N GLU A 57 35.89 -14.99 7.90
CA GLU A 57 35.68 -16.44 7.96
C GLU A 57 36.43 -17.07 9.12
N SER A 58 37.65 -16.60 9.40
CA SER A 58 38.40 -17.01 10.59
C SER A 58 37.69 -16.65 11.89
N ALA A 59 37.18 -15.41 11.96
CA ALA A 59 36.39 -14.97 13.11
C ALA A 59 35.04 -15.69 13.22
N ARG A 60 34.43 -16.07 12.11
CA ARG A 60 33.18 -16.84 12.11
C ARG A 60 33.34 -18.16 12.87
N ASN A 61 34.44 -18.88 12.63
CA ASN A 61 34.74 -20.12 13.32
C ASN A 61 35.02 -19.89 14.82
N GLN A 62 35.75 -18.80 15.15
CA GLN A 62 36.06 -18.44 16.54
C GLN A 62 34.80 -18.09 17.35
N PHE A 63 33.88 -17.31 16.78
CA PHE A 63 32.67 -16.86 17.46
C PHE A 63 31.47 -17.77 17.25
N GLN A 64 31.61 -18.87 16.50
CA GLN A 64 30.51 -19.75 16.09
C GLN A 64 29.33 -18.96 15.49
N ALA A 65 29.65 -17.96 14.66
CA ALA A 65 28.65 -17.13 14.02
C ALA A 65 27.83 -17.90 13.00
N SER A 66 26.58 -17.50 12.80
CA SER A 66 25.68 -18.14 11.84
C SER A 66 26.09 -17.95 10.38
N GLY A 67 26.88 -16.91 10.09
CA GLY A 67 27.37 -16.65 8.74
C GLY A 67 28.04 -15.29 8.59
N LEU A 68 28.41 -15.00 7.33
CA LEU A 68 29.08 -13.75 6.95
C LEU A 68 28.06 -12.70 6.49
N GLY A 69 28.24 -11.49 6.95
CA GLY A 69 27.56 -10.29 6.48
C GLY A 69 28.45 -9.53 5.48
N LEU A 70 27.85 -9.04 4.42
CA LEU A 70 28.49 -8.22 3.40
C LEU A 70 27.93 -6.80 3.46
N LYS A 71 28.77 -5.81 3.72
CA LYS A 71 28.45 -4.41 3.41
C LYS A 71 28.33 -4.28 1.90
N ILE A 72 27.15 -4.03 1.38
CA ILE A 72 26.95 -3.80 -0.05
C ILE A 72 27.58 -2.46 -0.40
N PRO A 73 28.67 -2.44 -1.19
CA PRO A 73 29.37 -1.19 -1.49
C PRO A 73 28.60 -0.32 -2.49
N LYS A 74 28.95 0.96 -2.55
CA LYS A 74 28.38 1.88 -3.53
C LYS A 74 28.54 1.34 -4.96
N GLY A 75 27.48 1.39 -5.76
CA GLY A 75 27.48 0.86 -7.12
C GLY A 75 27.23 -0.65 -7.20
N PHE A 76 26.93 -1.31 -6.07
CA PHE A 76 26.52 -2.71 -6.02
C PHE A 76 25.11 -2.86 -5.49
N PHE A 77 24.49 -3.97 -5.81
CA PHE A 77 23.21 -4.38 -5.23
C PHE A 77 23.24 -5.87 -4.85
N LEU A 78 22.32 -6.22 -3.97
CA LEU A 78 21.91 -7.59 -3.71
C LEU A 78 20.41 -7.69 -3.90
N LEU A 79 19.98 -8.59 -4.77
CA LEU A 79 18.59 -8.99 -4.93
C LEU A 79 18.35 -10.25 -4.13
N ASP A 80 17.44 -10.21 -3.16
CA ASP A 80 17.08 -11.34 -2.31
C ASP A 80 15.69 -11.85 -2.74
N ILE A 81 15.64 -13.12 -3.12
CA ILE A 81 14.43 -13.82 -3.58
C ILE A 81 14.08 -14.87 -2.52
N ASP A 82 13.15 -14.54 -1.65
CA ASP A 82 12.72 -15.35 -0.52
C ASP A 82 11.75 -16.46 -0.94
N HIS A 83 11.87 -17.63 -0.28
CA HIS A 83 10.95 -18.76 -0.39
C HIS A 83 10.77 -19.32 -1.81
N LYS A 84 11.78 -19.22 -2.64
CA LYS A 84 11.82 -19.71 -4.01
C LYS A 84 13.12 -20.44 -4.28
N ASP A 85 13.02 -21.65 -4.77
CA ASP A 85 14.18 -22.41 -5.23
C ASP A 85 14.51 -22.12 -6.70
N ILE A 86 15.57 -22.71 -7.19
CA ILE A 86 16.07 -22.51 -8.55
C ILE A 86 15.07 -22.95 -9.63
N SER A 87 14.11 -23.83 -9.33
CA SER A 87 13.10 -24.30 -10.28
C SER A 87 11.87 -23.37 -10.38
N ASP A 88 11.74 -22.44 -9.44
CA ASP A 88 10.62 -21.47 -9.45
C ASP A 88 10.69 -20.57 -10.70
N PRO A 89 9.59 -20.42 -11.47
CA PRO A 89 9.58 -19.62 -12.69
C PRO A 89 9.97 -18.15 -12.47
N PHE A 90 9.62 -17.56 -11.32
CA PHE A 90 10.00 -16.19 -11.00
C PHE A 90 11.50 -16.10 -10.67
N ALA A 91 12.05 -17.06 -9.94
CA ALA A 91 13.48 -17.13 -9.67
C ALA A 91 14.27 -17.29 -10.97
N GLN A 92 13.84 -18.16 -11.88
CA GLN A 92 14.43 -18.33 -13.21
C GLN A 92 14.39 -17.04 -14.05
N LEU A 93 13.27 -16.33 -14.02
CA LEU A 93 13.14 -15.02 -14.69
C LEU A 93 14.15 -14.01 -14.15
N MET A 94 14.34 -13.95 -12.82
CA MET A 94 15.31 -13.04 -12.20
C MET A 94 16.74 -13.45 -12.53
N LEU A 95 17.08 -14.73 -12.41
CA LEU A 95 18.41 -15.25 -12.77
C LEU A 95 18.77 -14.95 -14.25
N SER A 96 17.82 -15.13 -15.16
CA SER A 96 18.00 -14.80 -16.58
C SER A 96 18.13 -13.29 -16.81
N ARG A 97 17.33 -12.47 -16.14
CA ARG A 97 17.33 -11.02 -16.32
C ARG A 97 18.62 -10.37 -15.85
N PHE A 98 19.13 -10.82 -14.71
CA PHE A 98 20.33 -10.23 -14.10
C PHE A 98 21.62 -10.81 -14.67
N SER A 99 21.66 -12.09 -15.04
CA SER A 99 22.84 -12.76 -15.59
C SER A 99 24.14 -12.41 -14.85
N SER A 100 24.12 -12.50 -13.52
CA SER A 100 25.21 -12.14 -12.63
C SER A 100 25.42 -13.23 -11.59
N TYR A 101 26.45 -13.10 -10.76
CA TYR A 101 26.70 -14.03 -9.65
C TYR A 101 25.45 -14.28 -8.83
N ALA A 102 25.14 -15.54 -8.59
CA ALA A 102 24.01 -15.95 -7.78
C ALA A 102 24.38 -17.10 -6.84
N GLU A 103 23.78 -17.08 -5.65
CA GLU A 103 23.99 -18.10 -4.60
C GLU A 103 22.68 -18.47 -3.92
N VAL A 104 22.66 -19.62 -3.27
CA VAL A 104 21.57 -20.02 -2.38
C VAL A 104 21.63 -19.21 -1.10
N SER A 105 20.50 -18.67 -0.65
CA SER A 105 20.43 -17.90 0.60
C SER A 105 20.73 -18.75 1.84
N PRO A 106 21.06 -18.14 3.00
CA PRO A 106 21.40 -18.87 4.23
C PRO A 106 20.31 -19.83 4.74
N SER A 107 19.06 -19.58 4.39
CA SER A 107 17.94 -20.45 4.76
C SER A 107 17.85 -21.72 3.91
N GLY A 108 18.60 -21.81 2.81
CA GLY A 108 18.46 -22.85 1.80
C GLY A 108 17.19 -22.78 0.96
N LYS A 109 16.34 -21.78 1.19
CA LYS A 109 15.00 -21.63 0.58
C LYS A 109 14.83 -20.33 -0.18
N GLY A 110 15.90 -19.73 -0.65
CA GLY A 110 15.90 -18.49 -1.39
C GLY A 110 17.17 -18.31 -2.19
N ILE A 111 17.25 -17.26 -2.98
CA ILE A 111 18.35 -16.98 -3.89
C ILE A 111 18.82 -15.54 -3.68
N HIS A 112 20.12 -15.33 -3.60
CA HIS A 112 20.74 -14.02 -3.70
C HIS A 112 21.35 -13.84 -5.08
N ILE A 113 21.14 -12.67 -5.69
CA ILE A 113 21.87 -12.25 -6.89
C ILE A 113 22.65 -11.00 -6.52
N ILE A 114 23.97 -11.02 -6.76
CA ILE A 114 24.85 -9.88 -6.51
C ILE A 114 25.30 -9.33 -7.86
N GLY A 115 25.22 -8.03 -8.04
CA GLY A 115 25.65 -7.36 -9.25
C GLY A 115 26.07 -5.91 -9.01
N GLN A 116 26.55 -5.28 -10.07
CA GLN A 116 26.86 -3.84 -10.07
C GLN A 116 25.72 -3.06 -10.72
N CYS A 117 25.53 -1.79 -10.31
CA CYS A 117 24.59 -0.88 -10.96
C CYS A 117 25.10 0.57 -10.90
N ASP A 118 24.85 1.30 -11.98
CA ASP A 118 25.10 2.73 -12.04
C ASP A 118 24.01 3.50 -11.29
N ILE A 119 24.32 3.92 -10.07
CA ILE A 119 23.38 4.62 -9.19
C ILE A 119 22.85 5.90 -9.82
N THR A 120 23.63 6.56 -10.71
CA THR A 120 23.22 7.82 -11.33
C THR A 120 22.05 7.65 -12.31
N LYS A 121 21.80 6.43 -12.75
CA LYS A 121 20.68 6.07 -13.65
C LYS A 121 19.45 5.57 -12.91
N LEU A 122 19.57 5.31 -11.61
CA LEU A 122 18.46 4.80 -10.81
C LEU A 122 17.52 5.95 -10.39
N PRO A 123 16.24 5.65 -10.17
CA PRO A 123 15.27 6.61 -9.67
C PRO A 123 15.52 6.89 -8.17
N VAL A 124 16.46 7.77 -7.90
CA VAL A 124 16.91 8.15 -6.56
C VAL A 124 16.95 9.66 -6.41
N HIS A 125 16.70 10.13 -5.21
CA HIS A 125 16.87 11.54 -4.85
C HIS A 125 17.64 11.68 -3.54
N PHE A 126 18.17 12.88 -3.28
CA PHE A 126 18.80 13.18 -2.02
C PHE A 126 17.76 13.54 -0.97
N ASP A 127 17.75 12.79 0.12
CA ASP A 127 16.89 13.05 1.28
C ASP A 127 17.63 13.97 2.25
N ASP A 128 17.21 15.21 2.36
CA ASP A 128 17.83 16.22 3.21
C ASP A 128 17.77 15.88 4.70
N ARG A 129 16.76 15.15 5.13
CA ARG A 129 16.63 14.73 6.54
C ARG A 129 17.63 13.63 6.89
N ARG A 130 17.77 12.65 6.00
CA ARG A 130 18.67 11.49 6.18
C ARG A 130 20.09 11.77 5.70
N LYS A 131 20.33 12.90 5.04
CA LYS A 131 21.62 13.30 4.45
C LYS A 131 22.24 12.23 3.54
N LYS A 132 21.41 11.54 2.74
CA LYS A 132 21.83 10.49 1.82
C LYS A 132 20.89 10.34 0.63
N LEU A 133 21.35 9.61 -0.40
CA LEU A 133 20.48 9.15 -1.48
C LEU A 133 19.52 8.09 -0.97
N VAL A 134 18.28 8.17 -1.43
CA VAL A 134 17.22 7.18 -1.19
C VAL A 134 16.50 6.86 -2.49
N LEU A 135 15.92 5.67 -2.59
CA LEU A 135 15.07 5.28 -3.71
C LEU A 135 13.79 6.12 -3.69
N ASP A 136 13.32 6.53 -4.87
CA ASP A 136 12.10 7.32 -5.01
C ASP A 136 10.90 6.61 -4.37
N SER A 137 10.02 7.40 -3.76
CA SER A 137 8.92 6.89 -2.94
C SER A 137 7.91 6.03 -3.71
N GLU A 138 7.92 6.09 -5.04
CA GLU A 138 7.07 5.28 -5.91
C GLU A 138 7.52 3.82 -6.04
N TYR A 139 8.70 3.47 -5.51
CA TYR A 139 9.22 2.12 -5.55
C TYR A 139 9.23 1.47 -4.17
N TYR A 140 9.01 0.15 -4.15
CA TYR A 140 9.26 -0.69 -2.99
C TYR A 140 10.75 -1.06 -2.92
N GLN A 141 11.26 -1.26 -1.72
CA GLN A 141 12.54 -1.95 -1.50
C GLN A 141 12.32 -3.42 -1.15
N LYS A 142 11.13 -3.73 -0.65
CA LYS A 142 10.70 -5.07 -0.24
C LYS A 142 9.27 -5.31 -0.68
N ARG A 143 9.03 -6.43 -1.36
CA ARG A 143 7.74 -6.96 -1.78
C ARG A 143 7.55 -8.35 -1.17
N SER A 144 7.05 -8.39 0.08
CA SER A 144 6.84 -9.66 0.80
C SER A 144 5.80 -10.57 0.13
N ASP A 145 4.87 -9.99 -0.63
CA ASP A 145 3.84 -10.72 -1.39
C ASP A 145 4.41 -11.55 -2.56
N ILE A 146 5.56 -11.16 -3.10
CA ILE A 146 6.26 -11.91 -4.16
C ILE A 146 7.61 -12.44 -3.70
N GLY A 147 8.00 -12.22 -2.44
CA GLY A 147 9.28 -12.64 -1.88
C GLY A 147 10.49 -11.95 -2.51
N LEU A 148 10.42 -10.65 -2.78
CA LEU A 148 11.50 -9.92 -3.45
C LEU A 148 11.97 -8.73 -2.62
N GLU A 149 13.30 -8.66 -2.35
CA GLU A 149 13.94 -7.53 -1.69
C GLU A 149 15.15 -7.05 -2.51
N LEU A 150 15.26 -5.74 -2.69
CA LEU A 150 16.36 -5.11 -3.42
C LEU A 150 17.16 -4.21 -2.47
N TYR A 151 18.42 -4.58 -2.25
CA TYR A 151 19.37 -3.82 -1.44
C TYR A 151 20.41 -3.17 -2.34
N ILE A 152 20.49 -1.84 -2.34
CA ILE A 152 21.43 -1.06 -3.15
C ILE A 152 22.40 -0.35 -2.20
N GLY A 153 23.68 -0.50 -2.47
CA GLY A 153 24.75 0.07 -1.64
C GLY A 153 24.62 1.58 -1.49
N ASP A 154 24.73 2.07 -0.27
CA ASP A 154 24.59 3.47 0.18
C ASP A 154 23.20 4.08 0.01
N ILE A 155 22.26 3.38 -0.65
CA ILE A 155 20.86 3.80 -0.79
C ILE A 155 20.01 3.14 0.28
N THR A 156 20.13 1.80 0.43
CA THR A 156 19.42 1.05 1.45
C THR A 156 20.31 0.83 2.67
N ASN A 157 19.74 0.89 3.90
CA ASN A 157 20.48 0.58 5.14
C ASN A 157 20.38 -0.92 5.44
N ARG A 158 20.80 -1.76 4.50
CA ARG A 158 20.76 -3.21 4.64
C ARG A 158 22.12 -3.80 4.29
N TYR A 159 22.48 -4.88 4.95
CA TYR A 159 23.59 -5.71 4.56
C TYR A 159 23.10 -6.97 3.85
N GLY A 160 23.93 -7.52 2.99
CA GLY A 160 23.72 -8.85 2.43
C GLY A 160 24.23 -9.93 3.39
N THR A 161 23.59 -11.09 3.42
CA THR A 161 24.20 -12.30 3.96
C THR A 161 24.84 -13.05 2.79
N PHE A 162 26.06 -13.54 2.98
CA PHE A 162 26.82 -14.23 1.95
C PHE A 162 27.04 -15.70 2.36
N THR A 163 26.80 -16.63 1.43
CA THR A 163 26.94 -18.06 1.70
C THR A 163 28.08 -18.71 0.94
N GLY A 164 28.42 -18.21 -0.25
CA GLY A 164 29.32 -18.85 -1.18
C GLY A 164 28.77 -20.14 -1.83
N ASN A 165 27.50 -20.49 -1.53
CA ASN A 165 26.83 -21.65 -2.15
C ASN A 165 26.31 -21.26 -3.54
N THR A 166 27.21 -21.27 -4.50
CA THR A 166 27.04 -20.72 -5.84
C THR A 166 26.03 -21.51 -6.68
N ILE A 167 25.09 -20.80 -7.32
CA ILE A 167 24.15 -21.38 -8.28
C ILE A 167 24.73 -21.40 -9.70
N ASN A 168 25.58 -20.41 -10.03
CA ASN A 168 26.16 -20.25 -11.36
C ASN A 168 27.65 -19.83 -11.25
N SER A 169 28.37 -19.84 -12.39
CA SER A 169 29.77 -19.44 -12.47
C SER A 169 29.93 -18.06 -13.11
N LEU A 170 28.89 -17.22 -13.07
CA LEU A 170 28.92 -15.90 -13.69
C LEU A 170 29.71 -14.91 -12.81
N PRO A 171 30.36 -13.90 -13.39
CA PRO A 171 30.95 -12.81 -12.66
C PRO A 171 29.87 -11.90 -12.06
N ILE A 172 30.29 -10.97 -11.21
CA ILE A 172 29.45 -9.87 -10.72
C ILE A 172 29.39 -8.82 -11.84
N ALA A 173 28.33 -8.86 -12.63
CA ALA A 173 28.15 -8.07 -13.85
C ALA A 173 27.47 -6.72 -13.61
N ASP A 174 27.60 -5.81 -14.59
CA ASP A 174 26.77 -4.59 -14.61
C ASP A 174 25.33 -4.93 -15.01
N CYS A 175 24.44 -4.81 -14.05
CA CYS A 175 23.02 -5.12 -14.17
C CYS A 175 22.13 -3.86 -14.10
N THR A 176 22.66 -2.68 -14.41
CA THR A 176 21.91 -1.42 -14.30
C THR A 176 20.55 -1.50 -14.96
N GLN A 177 20.48 -2.03 -16.20
CA GLN A 177 19.22 -2.15 -16.92
C GLN A 177 18.27 -3.20 -16.28
N ALA A 178 18.82 -4.27 -15.74
CA ALA A 178 18.03 -5.29 -15.03
C ALA A 178 17.42 -4.73 -13.75
N VAL A 179 18.18 -3.92 -12.99
CA VAL A 179 17.67 -3.20 -11.81
C VAL A 179 16.54 -2.25 -12.19
N LEU A 180 16.72 -1.42 -13.23
CA LEU A 180 15.67 -0.50 -13.71
C LEU A 180 14.41 -1.26 -14.14
N THR A 181 14.57 -2.33 -14.90
CA THR A 181 13.44 -3.16 -15.34
C THR A 181 12.70 -3.79 -14.15
N THR A 182 13.44 -4.25 -13.15
CA THR A 182 12.85 -4.85 -11.93
C THR A 182 12.14 -3.81 -11.07
N LEU A 183 12.73 -2.64 -10.92
CA LEU A 183 12.06 -1.51 -10.26
C LEU A 183 10.73 -1.21 -10.94
N ASP A 184 10.70 -1.09 -12.26
CA ASP A 184 9.49 -0.75 -12.99
C ASP A 184 8.41 -1.85 -12.97
N LYS A 185 8.79 -3.09 -13.19
CA LYS A 185 7.82 -4.19 -13.35
C LYS A 185 7.37 -4.80 -12.03
N GLU A 186 8.31 -5.03 -11.12
CA GLU A 186 8.05 -5.78 -9.89
C GLU A 186 7.97 -4.88 -8.64
N MET A 187 8.71 -3.76 -8.61
CA MET A 187 8.88 -2.94 -7.41
C MET A 187 8.13 -1.59 -7.49
N ARG A 188 7.56 -1.22 -8.62
CA ARG A 188 6.77 0.01 -8.73
C ARG A 188 5.47 -0.15 -7.95
N LYS A 189 5.19 0.81 -7.09
CA LYS A 189 3.90 0.92 -6.43
C LYS A 189 2.84 1.21 -7.49
N LYS A 190 1.73 0.51 -7.42
CA LYS A 190 0.59 0.87 -8.26
C LYS A 190 0.31 2.35 -8.04
N PRO A 191 0.09 3.14 -9.10
CA PRO A 191 -0.31 4.52 -8.92
C PRO A 191 -1.47 4.51 -7.92
N LYS A 192 -1.35 5.29 -6.85
CA LYS A 192 -2.52 5.56 -6.03
C LYS A 192 -3.57 6.01 -7.02
N ALA A 193 -4.68 5.29 -7.12
CA ALA A 193 -5.82 5.84 -7.82
C ALA A 193 -5.94 7.24 -7.24
N LYS A 194 -5.71 8.26 -8.07
CA LYS A 194 -6.06 9.63 -7.72
C LYS A 194 -7.58 9.61 -7.70
N TYR A 195 -8.13 9.07 -6.63
CA TYR A 195 -9.47 9.43 -6.26
C TYR A 195 -9.38 10.91 -5.93
N SER A 196 -9.64 11.74 -6.94
CA SER A 196 -10.14 13.07 -6.66
C SER A 196 -11.50 12.82 -6.02
N ALA A 197 -11.50 12.46 -4.75
CA ALA A 197 -12.62 12.70 -3.91
C ALA A 197 -12.79 14.23 -3.98
N LYS A 198 -13.67 14.72 -4.84
CA LYS A 198 -14.30 16.00 -4.59
C LYS A 198 -14.73 15.86 -3.14
N ARG A 199 -14.10 16.64 -2.24
CA ARG A 199 -14.53 16.74 -0.85
C ARG A 199 -16.03 16.93 -0.89
N ASP A 200 -16.76 15.88 -0.53
CA ASP A 200 -18.17 16.02 -0.23
C ASP A 200 -18.15 16.79 1.09
N GLY A 201 -18.43 18.12 1.02
CA GLY A 201 -18.12 19.13 2.01
C GLY A 201 -18.21 18.66 3.45
N ASP A 202 -17.29 19.09 4.27
CA ASP A 202 -17.18 19.06 5.73
C ASP A 202 -18.09 18.05 6.46
N ARG A 203 -17.87 16.75 6.20
CA ARG A 203 -18.45 15.72 7.07
C ARG A 203 -17.66 15.72 8.35
N ALA A 204 -18.30 16.14 9.43
CA ALA A 204 -17.71 16.02 10.75
C ALA A 204 -17.25 14.57 10.99
N VAL A 205 -16.06 14.39 11.57
CA VAL A 205 -15.52 13.11 12.03
C VAL A 205 -16.58 12.26 12.73
N PHE A 206 -17.44 12.92 13.52
CA PHE A 206 -18.57 12.32 14.20
C PHE A 206 -19.51 11.53 13.26
N ASP A 207 -19.87 12.08 12.11
CA ASP A 207 -20.78 11.40 11.16
C ASP A 207 -20.13 10.16 10.55
N ILE A 208 -18.82 10.24 10.23
CA ILE A 208 -18.05 9.12 9.70
C ILE A 208 -17.99 8.00 10.73
N VAL A 209 -17.67 8.31 11.97
CA VAL A 209 -17.58 7.37 13.08
C VAL A 209 -18.94 6.70 13.35
N CYS A 210 -20.02 7.49 13.39
CA CYS A 210 -21.37 6.94 13.57
C CYS A 210 -21.77 5.97 12.47
N ASP A 211 -21.36 6.24 11.23
CA ASP A 211 -21.65 5.36 10.11
C ASP A 211 -20.81 4.07 10.17
N LEU A 212 -19.52 4.16 10.54
CA LEU A 212 -18.64 3.02 10.69
C LEU A 212 -19.13 2.04 11.76
N ARG A 213 -19.63 2.54 12.89
CA ARG A 213 -20.22 1.73 13.96
C ARG A 213 -21.45 0.92 13.50
N LYS A 214 -22.19 1.41 12.51
CA LYS A 214 -23.43 0.77 12.00
C LYS A 214 -23.20 -0.21 10.85
N GLN A 215 -21.96 -0.37 10.37
CA GLN A 215 -21.64 -1.27 9.28
C GLN A 215 -21.55 -2.73 9.72
N LYS A 216 -21.50 -3.65 8.74
CA LYS A 216 -21.30 -5.08 8.97
C LYS A 216 -20.06 -5.38 9.83
N ASN A 217 -19.01 -4.56 9.68
CA ASN A 217 -17.77 -4.65 10.45
C ASN A 217 -17.74 -3.67 11.65
N GLY A 218 -18.90 -3.21 12.10
CA GLY A 218 -19.02 -2.23 13.19
C GLY A 218 -18.40 -2.70 14.49
N ASP A 219 -18.55 -3.98 14.85
CA ASP A 219 -17.96 -4.55 16.06
C ASP A 219 -16.43 -4.51 16.02
N LYS A 220 -15.83 -4.81 14.85
CA LYS A 220 -14.39 -4.70 14.64
C LYS A 220 -13.93 -3.24 14.74
N PHE A 221 -14.69 -2.32 14.15
CA PHE A 221 -14.41 -0.90 14.25
C PHE A 221 -14.48 -0.40 15.71
N ILE A 222 -15.53 -0.76 16.46
CA ILE A 222 -15.70 -0.39 17.88
C ILE A 222 -14.53 -0.91 18.73
N ARG A 223 -14.09 -2.17 18.52
CA ARG A 223 -12.94 -2.70 19.24
C ARG A 223 -11.67 -1.90 19.01
N LEU A 224 -11.34 -1.60 17.77
CA LEU A 224 -10.13 -0.86 17.43
C LEU A 224 -10.25 0.62 17.79
N TYR A 225 -11.33 1.27 17.36
CA TYR A 225 -11.49 2.72 17.48
C TYR A 225 -11.85 3.17 18.89
N ASP A 226 -12.86 2.53 19.52
CA ASP A 226 -13.37 2.97 20.83
C ASP A 226 -12.60 2.37 22.00
N LYS A 227 -12.14 1.10 21.87
CA LYS A 227 -11.50 0.37 22.97
C LYS A 227 -9.98 0.27 22.84
N GLY A 228 -9.42 0.53 21.66
CA GLY A 228 -7.98 0.33 21.40
C GLY A 228 -7.54 -1.13 21.52
N ASP A 229 -8.48 -2.06 21.46
CA ASP A 229 -8.21 -3.49 21.59
C ASP A 229 -7.66 -4.05 20.27
N PHE A 230 -6.38 -4.41 20.31
CA PHE A 230 -5.65 -5.00 19.19
C PHE A 230 -5.18 -6.44 19.46
N SER A 231 -5.77 -7.11 20.44
CA SER A 231 -5.37 -8.47 20.87
C SER A 231 -5.45 -9.52 19.74
N GLU A 232 -6.28 -9.30 18.73
CA GLU A 232 -6.40 -10.18 17.57
C GLU A 232 -5.32 -9.95 16.48
N TYR A 233 -4.44 -8.98 16.69
CA TYR A 233 -3.38 -8.63 15.74
C TYR A 233 -2.01 -8.99 16.27
N GLY A 234 -1.09 -9.36 15.40
CA GLY A 234 0.28 -9.67 15.77
C GLY A 234 1.07 -8.47 16.30
N SER A 235 0.59 -7.25 16.02
CA SER A 235 1.18 -6.01 16.52
C SER A 235 0.17 -4.86 16.47
N GLN A 236 0.39 -3.84 17.30
CA GLN A 236 -0.41 -2.61 17.25
C GLN A 236 -0.28 -1.90 15.88
N SER A 237 0.86 -2.03 15.18
CA SER A 237 1.03 -1.44 13.85
C SER A 237 0.14 -2.12 12.78
N GLU A 238 -0.12 -3.42 12.93
CA GLU A 238 -1.09 -4.14 12.08
C GLU A 238 -2.52 -3.69 12.38
N ALA A 239 -2.85 -3.48 13.65
CA ALA A 239 -4.16 -2.96 14.08
C ALA A 239 -4.39 -1.52 13.58
N ASP A 240 -3.35 -0.67 13.63
CA ASP A 240 -3.42 0.69 13.11
C ASP A 240 -3.74 0.68 11.59
N ALA A 241 -3.08 -0.19 10.81
CA ALA A 241 -3.36 -0.34 9.39
C ALA A 241 -4.76 -0.92 9.12
N ALA A 242 -5.23 -1.85 9.95
CA ALA A 242 -6.58 -2.42 9.85
C ALA A 242 -7.66 -1.37 10.16
N LEU A 243 -7.44 -0.51 11.15
CA LEU A 243 -8.34 0.62 11.44
C LEU A 243 -8.36 1.61 10.27
N CYS A 244 -7.18 1.96 9.72
CA CYS A 244 -7.10 2.81 8.52
C CYS A 244 -7.87 2.21 7.33
N ALA A 245 -7.85 0.89 7.13
CA ALA A 245 -8.61 0.24 6.06
C ALA A 245 -10.14 0.36 6.24
N LEU A 246 -10.63 0.24 7.47
CA LEU A 246 -12.05 0.44 7.78
C LEU A 246 -12.48 1.89 7.53
N ILE A 247 -11.64 2.85 7.92
CA ILE A 247 -11.89 4.28 7.71
C ILE A 247 -11.80 4.62 6.22
N ALA A 248 -10.79 4.10 5.51
CA ALA A 248 -10.58 4.30 4.06
C ALA A 248 -11.80 3.90 3.24
N PHE A 249 -12.42 2.78 3.59
CA PHE A 249 -13.68 2.36 2.95
C PHE A 249 -14.75 3.44 3.00
N ARG A 250 -14.87 4.18 4.10
CA ARG A 250 -15.96 5.15 4.32
C ARG A 250 -15.61 6.56 3.87
N THR A 251 -14.33 6.92 3.86
CA THR A 251 -13.83 8.24 3.46
C THR A 251 -13.48 8.34 1.97
N GLY A 252 -13.70 7.27 1.20
CA GLY A 252 -13.32 7.23 -0.21
C GLY A 252 -11.80 7.19 -0.40
N ALA A 253 -11.07 6.62 0.57
CA ALA A 253 -9.62 6.55 0.59
C ALA A 253 -8.92 7.93 0.66
N ASP A 254 -9.61 8.94 1.22
CA ASP A 254 -9.01 10.26 1.47
C ASP A 254 -8.03 10.18 2.65
N PRO A 255 -6.72 10.40 2.43
CA PRO A 255 -5.71 10.28 3.49
C PRO A 255 -5.89 11.29 4.63
N ASP A 256 -6.32 12.51 4.32
CA ASP A 256 -6.52 13.57 5.31
C ASP A 256 -7.70 13.22 6.23
N ALA A 257 -8.80 12.73 5.65
CA ALA A 257 -9.95 12.28 6.42
C ALA A 257 -9.63 11.02 7.26
N ILE A 258 -8.76 10.13 6.77
CA ILE A 258 -8.31 8.96 7.53
C ILE A 258 -7.48 9.40 8.73
N ASP A 259 -6.53 10.34 8.53
CA ASP A 259 -5.70 10.89 9.61
C ASP A 259 -6.57 11.54 10.69
N GLU A 260 -7.52 12.38 10.30
CA GLU A 260 -8.41 13.08 11.21
C GLU A 260 -9.25 12.12 12.06
N VAL A 261 -9.84 11.10 11.44
CA VAL A 261 -10.62 10.07 12.15
C VAL A 261 -9.72 9.21 13.05
N PHE A 262 -8.52 8.83 12.57
CA PHE A 262 -7.60 7.98 13.35
C PHE A 262 -7.12 8.70 14.63
N ARG A 263 -6.85 10.01 14.57
CA ARG A 263 -6.41 10.83 15.72
C ARG A 263 -7.38 10.82 16.90
N SER A 264 -8.66 10.61 16.64
CA SER A 264 -9.70 10.50 17.67
C SER A 264 -9.94 9.07 18.16
N SER A 265 -9.17 8.09 17.73
CA SER A 265 -9.28 6.68 18.13
C SER A 265 -8.50 6.37 19.40
N ALA A 266 -8.90 5.32 20.11
CA ALA A 266 -8.17 4.78 21.26
C ALA A 266 -6.82 4.12 20.86
N LEU A 267 -6.55 3.87 19.58
CA LEU A 267 -5.25 3.40 19.07
C LEU A 267 -4.25 4.54 18.88
N TYR A 268 -4.71 5.81 18.93
CA TYR A 268 -3.80 6.95 18.76
C TYR A 268 -2.71 6.96 19.83
N ARG A 269 -1.48 7.23 19.39
CA ARG A 269 -0.29 7.37 20.25
C ARG A 269 0.75 8.28 19.59
N SER A 270 1.78 8.70 20.35
CA SER A 270 2.85 9.61 19.88
C SER A 270 3.59 9.12 18.63
N LYS A 271 3.65 7.80 18.38
CA LYS A 271 4.23 7.23 17.15
C LYS A 271 3.49 7.71 15.88
N TRP A 272 2.21 8.06 16.00
CA TRP A 272 1.40 8.59 14.90
C TRP A 272 1.87 9.96 14.42
N GLU A 273 2.54 10.75 15.27
CA GLU A 273 3.08 12.06 14.92
C GLU A 273 4.28 11.98 13.98
N ARG A 274 4.87 10.82 13.81
CA ARG A 274 5.92 10.60 12.83
C ARG A 274 5.29 10.50 11.43
N ASP A 275 5.65 11.43 10.55
CA ASP A 275 5.14 11.49 9.17
C ASP A 275 5.35 10.17 8.41
N ASP A 276 6.56 9.59 8.51
CA ASP A 276 6.91 8.32 7.85
C ASP A 276 6.00 7.16 8.31
N TYR A 277 5.71 7.11 9.61
CA TYR A 277 4.83 6.06 10.16
C TYR A 277 3.37 6.27 9.74
N ARG A 278 2.86 7.49 9.92
CA ARG A 278 1.49 7.85 9.58
C ARG A 278 1.18 7.61 8.11
N GLU A 279 2.00 8.16 7.21
CA GLU A 279 1.82 7.99 5.77
C GLU A 279 1.87 6.52 5.34
N ASN A 280 2.85 5.76 5.85
CA ASN A 280 2.96 4.34 5.52
C ASN A 280 1.77 3.53 6.03
N THR A 281 1.26 3.84 7.23
CA THR A 281 0.13 3.14 7.83
C THR A 281 -1.18 3.47 7.12
N ILE A 282 -1.43 4.74 6.78
CA ILE A 282 -2.58 5.16 5.98
C ILE A 282 -2.54 4.50 4.60
N ASN A 283 -1.38 4.51 3.94
CA ASN A 283 -1.22 3.88 2.63
C ASN A 283 -1.42 2.36 2.67
N ALA A 284 -0.96 1.69 3.73
CA ALA A 284 -1.22 0.27 3.94
C ALA A 284 -2.72 0.00 4.13
N GLY A 285 -3.41 0.83 4.91
CA GLY A 285 -4.86 0.75 5.09
C GLY A 285 -5.63 0.96 3.80
N ILE A 286 -5.28 1.98 3.01
CA ILE A 286 -5.89 2.25 1.70
C ILE A 286 -5.66 1.06 0.74
N SER A 287 -4.45 0.50 0.73
CA SER A 287 -4.11 -0.65 -0.13
C SER A 287 -4.83 -1.93 0.27
N ALA A 288 -5.10 -2.12 1.55
CA ALA A 288 -5.84 -3.26 2.07
C ALA A 288 -7.37 -3.10 1.95
N CYS A 289 -7.84 -1.91 1.63
CA CYS A 289 -9.26 -1.64 1.44
C CYS A 289 -9.73 -2.26 0.11
N ASN A 290 -10.54 -3.33 0.19
CA ASN A 290 -11.13 -4.00 -0.96
C ASN A 290 -12.34 -3.21 -1.51
N GLY A 291 -12.08 -2.07 -2.09
CA GLY A 291 -13.07 -1.12 -2.60
C GLY A 291 -13.28 0.04 -1.64
N VAL A 292 -13.56 1.20 -2.18
CA VAL A 292 -13.99 2.37 -1.41
C VAL A 292 -15.50 2.39 -1.42
N PHE A 293 -16.11 2.82 -0.33
CA PHE A 293 -17.48 3.25 -0.36
C PHE A 293 -17.52 4.45 -1.32
N HIS A 294 -17.72 4.13 -2.58
CA HIS A 294 -18.35 5.11 -3.42
C HIS A 294 -19.71 5.32 -2.74
N ARG A 295 -19.87 6.45 -2.03
CA ARG A 295 -21.18 7.02 -2.04
C ARG A 295 -21.56 6.91 -3.49
N SER A 296 -22.41 5.92 -3.85
CA SER A 296 -23.07 6.02 -5.12
C SER A 296 -23.44 7.48 -5.12
N LYS A 297 -22.90 8.27 -6.06
CA LYS A 297 -23.67 9.44 -6.48
C LYS A 297 -25.05 8.87 -6.31
N MET A 298 -25.87 9.40 -5.39
CA MET A 298 -27.26 9.09 -5.51
C MET A 298 -27.48 9.49 -6.95
N GLU A 299 -27.44 8.50 -7.84
CA GLU A 299 -27.85 8.71 -9.18
C GLU A 299 -29.27 9.14 -8.95
N HIS A 300 -29.39 10.45 -8.76
CA HIS A 300 -30.67 11.05 -9.01
C HIS A 300 -31.00 10.50 -10.38
N PRO A 301 -32.10 9.78 -10.52
CA PRO A 301 -32.45 9.26 -11.82
C PRO A 301 -32.10 10.37 -12.82
N ASP A 302 -31.48 10.05 -13.94
CA ASP A 302 -30.94 11.00 -14.91
C ASP A 302 -31.86 12.19 -15.23
N PHE A 303 -33.13 12.05 -14.91
CA PHE A 303 -34.15 13.08 -15.06
C PHE A 303 -34.14 14.16 -13.97
N ILE A 304 -33.41 13.99 -12.84
CA ILE A 304 -33.20 15.04 -11.84
C ILE A 304 -31.89 15.75 -12.17
N LYS A 305 -31.98 16.97 -12.60
CA LYS A 305 -30.83 17.85 -12.90
C LYS A 305 -30.74 18.94 -11.87
N PHE A 306 -29.58 19.55 -11.76
CA PHE A 306 -29.34 20.71 -10.89
C PHE A 306 -28.97 21.90 -11.74
N ASN A 307 -29.55 23.06 -11.41
CA ASN A 307 -29.16 24.31 -12.03
C ASN A 307 -27.71 24.63 -11.62
N GLU A 308 -26.85 24.83 -12.61
CA GLU A 308 -25.42 25.06 -12.37
C GLU A 308 -25.12 26.37 -11.61
N GLN A 309 -26.01 27.33 -11.69
CA GLN A 309 -25.83 28.65 -11.05
C GLN A 309 -26.45 28.73 -9.64
N THR A 310 -27.59 28.07 -9.41
CA THR A 310 -28.30 28.14 -8.13
C THR A 310 -28.18 26.87 -7.28
N GLY A 311 -27.69 25.76 -7.84
CA GLY A 311 -27.66 24.47 -7.20
C GLY A 311 -29.05 23.85 -6.96
N GLU A 312 -30.13 24.46 -7.45
CA GLU A 312 -31.48 23.97 -7.24
C GLU A 312 -31.83 22.78 -8.16
N PRO A 313 -32.47 21.71 -7.61
CA PRO A 313 -32.89 20.59 -8.42
C PRO A 313 -34.09 20.94 -9.30
N TYR A 314 -34.04 20.47 -10.55
CA TYR A 314 -35.17 20.50 -11.47
C TYR A 314 -35.36 19.16 -12.18
N VAL A 315 -36.55 18.91 -12.68
CA VAL A 315 -36.86 17.65 -13.40
C VAL A 315 -36.74 17.87 -14.91
N SER A 316 -35.86 17.08 -15.55
CA SER A 316 -35.79 17.03 -17.01
C SER A 316 -36.90 16.10 -17.52
N VAL A 317 -37.94 16.69 -18.11
CA VAL A 317 -39.10 15.96 -18.63
C VAL A 317 -38.73 14.90 -19.67
N PRO A 318 -37.83 15.16 -20.66
CA PRO A 318 -37.44 14.15 -21.63
C PRO A 318 -36.74 12.94 -21.00
N LEU A 319 -35.90 13.18 -19.99
CA LEU A 319 -35.17 12.13 -19.29
C LEU A 319 -36.10 11.33 -18.35
N LEU A 320 -37.07 11.99 -17.70
CA LEU A 320 -38.10 11.32 -16.92
C LEU A 320 -38.93 10.41 -17.81
N ALA A 321 -39.36 10.86 -18.98
CA ALA A 321 -40.13 10.04 -19.94
C ALA A 321 -39.34 8.84 -20.45
N LYS A 322 -38.01 9.00 -20.67
CA LYS A 322 -37.11 7.90 -20.99
C LYS A 322 -37.02 6.89 -19.86
N TYR A 323 -36.78 7.35 -18.64
CA TYR A 323 -36.67 6.51 -17.44
C TYR A 323 -37.96 5.70 -17.19
N VAL A 324 -39.10 6.37 -17.29
CA VAL A 324 -40.42 5.69 -17.17
C VAL A 324 -40.58 4.58 -18.22
N ARG A 325 -40.23 4.85 -19.46
CA ARG A 325 -40.28 3.84 -20.54
C ARG A 325 -39.34 2.66 -20.27
N GLU A 326 -38.14 2.89 -19.85
CA GLU A 326 -37.10 1.87 -19.71
C GLU A 326 -37.24 1.03 -18.43
N HIS A 327 -37.72 1.63 -17.33
CA HIS A 327 -37.69 1.01 -16.01
C HIS A 327 -39.04 0.73 -15.36
N LEU A 328 -40.09 1.39 -15.79
CA LEU A 328 -41.38 1.33 -15.13
C LEU A 328 -42.57 0.80 -16.02
N LEU A 329 -42.35 0.61 -17.32
CA LEU A 329 -43.40 0.13 -18.24
C LEU A 329 -43.91 -1.28 -17.96
N VAL A 330 -43.21 -2.06 -17.15
CA VAL A 330 -43.66 -3.43 -16.80
C VAL A 330 -44.82 -3.41 -15.78
N ASN A 331 -45.07 -2.26 -15.10
CA ASN A 331 -46.04 -2.16 -14.01
C ASN A 331 -47.08 -1.04 -14.14
N ILE A 332 -47.11 -0.29 -15.25
CA ILE A 332 -48.12 0.77 -15.45
C ILE A 332 -49.24 0.20 -16.33
N VAL A 333 -50.08 -0.57 -15.71
CA VAL A 333 -51.33 -0.99 -16.36
C VAL A 333 -52.35 0.14 -16.17
N ASN A 334 -52.79 0.73 -17.29
CA ASN A 334 -54.04 1.48 -17.45
C ASN A 334 -54.12 2.90 -16.86
N GLY A 335 -53.26 3.84 -17.24
CA GLY A 335 -53.55 5.29 -17.23
C GLY A 335 -54.11 5.94 -15.95
N GLN A 336 -53.97 5.27 -14.79
CA GLN A 336 -54.60 5.68 -13.54
C GLN A 336 -53.68 6.45 -12.58
N MET A 337 -52.41 6.56 -12.90
CA MET A 337 -51.43 7.17 -12.00
C MET A 337 -50.90 8.51 -12.55
N THR A 338 -50.83 9.53 -11.69
CA THR A 338 -50.19 10.79 -12.03
C THR A 338 -48.66 10.67 -11.93
N VAL A 339 -47.94 11.58 -12.58
CA VAL A 339 -46.47 11.60 -12.45
C VAL A 339 -46.03 11.86 -10.99
N CYS A 340 -46.79 12.60 -10.21
CA CYS A 340 -46.53 12.79 -8.77
C CYS A 340 -46.66 11.47 -7.99
N GLU A 341 -47.73 10.69 -8.26
CA GLU A 341 -47.93 9.42 -7.59
C GLU A 341 -46.86 8.38 -7.98
N LEU A 342 -46.42 8.40 -9.22
CA LEU A 342 -45.32 7.54 -9.71
C LEU A 342 -43.99 7.87 -8.96
N VAL A 343 -43.64 9.13 -8.89
CA VAL A 343 -42.45 9.59 -8.18
C VAL A 343 -42.55 9.29 -6.67
N ASP A 344 -43.72 9.50 -6.08
CA ASP A 344 -43.98 9.18 -4.67
C ASP A 344 -43.81 7.68 -4.39
N ARG A 345 -44.33 6.80 -5.25
CA ARG A 345 -44.18 5.35 -5.15
C ARG A 345 -42.73 4.92 -5.29
N TYR A 346 -41.99 5.48 -6.23
CA TYR A 346 -40.55 5.26 -6.37
C TYR A 346 -39.78 5.67 -5.11
N LEU A 347 -40.08 6.83 -4.53
CA LEU A 347 -39.42 7.31 -3.33
C LEU A 347 -39.72 6.45 -2.09
N LYS A 348 -40.92 5.88 -1.99
CA LYS A 348 -41.30 4.95 -0.92
C LYS A 348 -40.56 3.60 -1.00
N THR A 349 -40.12 3.19 -2.18
CA THR A 349 -39.32 1.95 -2.35
C THR A 349 -37.87 2.12 -1.92
N LYS A 350 -37.40 3.35 -1.74
CA LYS A 350 -36.02 3.65 -1.32
C LYS A 350 -35.88 3.55 0.20
N THR A 351 -35.50 2.37 0.69
CA THR A 351 -35.12 2.11 2.07
C THR A 351 -33.67 2.53 2.32
N GLY A 352 -33.33 3.02 3.53
CA GLY A 352 -31.94 3.37 3.90
C GLY A 352 -31.47 4.76 3.48
N VAL A 353 -32.33 5.62 3.03
CA VAL A 353 -32.00 6.98 2.57
C VAL A 353 -31.89 7.96 3.74
N ARG A 354 -30.82 8.76 3.76
CA ARG A 354 -30.57 9.78 4.80
C ARG A 354 -31.64 10.86 4.86
N GLN A 355 -31.76 11.49 6.03
CA GLN A 355 -32.75 12.54 6.27
C GLN A 355 -32.60 13.75 5.34
N SER A 356 -31.37 14.17 5.05
CA SER A 356 -31.09 15.25 4.07
C SER A 356 -31.57 14.93 2.66
N THR A 357 -31.40 13.66 2.25
CA THR A 357 -31.89 13.18 0.95
C THR A 357 -33.39 13.02 0.93
N LYS A 358 -34.02 12.60 2.05
CA LYS A 358 -35.48 12.62 2.19
C LYS A 358 -36.02 14.04 2.04
N GLN A 359 -35.35 15.03 2.61
CA GLN A 359 -35.72 16.46 2.44
C GLN A 359 -35.62 16.93 0.99
N GLY A 360 -34.55 16.50 0.27
CA GLY A 360 -34.40 16.74 -1.16
C GLY A 360 -35.56 16.13 -1.98
N TYR A 361 -35.94 14.89 -1.68
CA TYR A 361 -37.07 14.24 -2.32
C TYR A 361 -38.41 14.94 -2.04
N VAL A 362 -38.66 15.36 -0.79
CA VAL A 362 -39.84 16.13 -0.43
C VAL A 362 -39.90 17.47 -1.19
N LYS A 363 -38.73 18.11 -1.38
CA LYS A 363 -38.65 19.36 -2.19
C LYS A 363 -39.01 19.08 -3.65
N VAL A 364 -38.52 18.00 -4.25
CA VAL A 364 -38.88 17.58 -5.62
C VAL A 364 -40.36 17.25 -5.74
N GLN A 365 -40.92 16.50 -4.79
CA GLN A 365 -42.37 16.20 -4.77
C GLN A 365 -43.20 17.46 -4.70
N ARG A 366 -42.81 18.44 -3.85
CA ARG A 366 -43.52 19.73 -3.76
C ARG A 366 -43.45 20.55 -5.05
N LEU A 367 -42.31 20.49 -5.75
CA LEU A 367 -42.17 21.14 -7.05
C LEU A 367 -43.06 20.46 -8.10
N LEU A 368 -43.04 19.16 -8.20
CA LEU A 368 -43.89 18.41 -9.12
C LEU A 368 -45.38 18.60 -8.84
N ALA A 369 -45.76 18.69 -7.56
CA ALA A 369 -47.15 18.95 -7.16
C ALA A 369 -47.65 20.34 -7.55
N LYS A 370 -46.75 21.33 -7.67
CA LYS A 370 -47.10 22.70 -8.11
C LYS A 370 -47.19 22.83 -9.63
N GLU A 371 -46.44 22.00 -10.36
CA GLU A 371 -46.40 22.04 -11.81
C GLU A 371 -47.61 21.33 -12.42
N ALA A 372 -48.15 21.91 -13.49
CA ALA A 372 -49.24 21.32 -14.24
C ALA A 372 -48.90 19.90 -14.76
N PHE A 373 -47.60 19.67 -15.03
CA PHE A 373 -47.06 18.36 -15.45
C PHE A 373 -47.22 17.28 -14.38
N GLY A 374 -46.95 17.60 -13.10
CA GLY A 374 -47.08 16.64 -11.99
C GLY A 374 -48.51 16.13 -11.76
N LYS A 375 -49.51 16.91 -12.25
CA LYS A 375 -50.96 16.61 -12.15
C LYS A 375 -51.49 15.87 -13.39
N ARG A 376 -50.73 15.80 -14.48
CA ARG A 376 -51.16 15.06 -15.67
C ARG A 376 -51.18 13.57 -15.40
N ARG A 377 -52.24 12.90 -15.82
CA ARG A 377 -52.28 11.43 -15.87
C ARG A 377 -51.44 10.96 -17.06
N TYR A 378 -50.73 9.90 -16.86
CA TYR A 378 -49.95 9.29 -17.92
C TYR A 378 -50.94 8.42 -18.78
N GLU A 379 -51.19 8.91 -19.96
CA GLU A 379 -51.87 8.10 -20.98
C GLU A 379 -50.80 7.42 -21.81
N VAL A 380 -50.92 6.08 -21.92
CA VAL A 380 -50.03 5.22 -22.73
C VAL A 380 -50.42 5.35 -24.20
#